data_984d0812cd135431ff787d4c22127c39
#
_entry.id   984d0812cd135431ff787d4c22127c39
#
_cell.length_a   1.000
_cell.length_b   1.000
_cell.length_c   1.000
_cell.angle_alpha   90.00
_cell.angle_beta   90.00
_cell.angle_gamma   90.00
#
_symmetry.space_group_name_H-M   'P 1'
#
loop_
_entity.id
_entity.type
_entity.pdbx_description
1 polymer ?
#
loop_
_entity_poly.entity_id
_entity_poly.type
_entity_poly.pdbx_seq_one_letter_code
_entity_poly.pdbx_strand_id
1 'polypeptide(L)'
;EIYNELIYRSLDKILADEKSVRQTQVIAWYSAIGGSGKTGLGLGFSSCLSDNHRKVLYINAESIQAFGYYLKNHSAMPTDGFRAIRSDDNHIYGNIRPYIRREGFWYIPPFHATLEALNLDYSIYSKLIQGAKESGDYDYIIVDIEAGYSSEKMELLKLADKVLIVLLPDPVSLYKTEFVA
;
A
#
# COMPACT_ATOMS: atom_id res chain seq x y z
N GLU A 1 19.79 6.00 -11.43
CA GLU A 1 20.51 6.79 -10.40
C GLU A 1 19.59 7.80 -9.72
N ILE A 2 18.83 8.63 -10.45
CA ILE A 2 17.88 9.64 -9.91
C ILE A 2 16.80 9.01 -9.04
N TYR A 3 16.25 7.85 -9.41
CA TYR A 3 15.24 7.14 -8.62
C TYR A 3 15.77 6.67 -7.27
N ASN A 4 17.00 6.16 -7.23
CA ASN A 4 17.62 5.72 -5.98
C ASN A 4 17.86 6.92 -5.05
N GLU A 5 18.31 8.06 -5.58
CA GLU A 5 18.55 9.28 -4.78
C GLU A 5 17.24 9.85 -4.19
N LEU A 6 16.14 9.82 -4.94
CA LEU A 6 14.82 10.23 -4.44
C LEU A 6 14.31 9.31 -3.32
N ILE A 7 14.51 8.00 -3.48
CA ILE A 7 14.16 7.01 -2.46
C ILE A 7 14.98 7.26 -1.19
N TYR A 8 16.30 7.44 -1.30
CA TYR A 8 17.17 7.68 -0.14
C TYR A 8 16.84 8.99 0.58
N ARG A 9 16.63 10.09 -0.13
CA ARG A 9 16.24 11.37 0.48
C ARG A 9 14.88 11.31 1.20
N SER A 10 13.93 10.56 0.64
CA SER A 10 12.63 10.35 1.29
C SER A 10 12.76 9.47 2.53
N LEU A 11 13.62 8.45 2.50
CA LEU A 11 13.97 7.62 3.64
C LEU A 11 14.63 8.42 4.77
N ASP A 12 15.64 9.22 4.46
CA ASP A 12 16.35 10.02 5.47
C ASP A 12 15.40 10.97 6.20
N LYS A 13 14.46 11.58 5.48
CA LYS A 13 13.42 12.42 6.10
C LYS A 13 12.50 11.64 7.03
N ILE A 14 12.05 10.46 6.61
CA ILE A 14 11.15 9.60 7.38
C ILE A 14 11.87 9.06 8.63
N LEU A 15 13.14 8.67 8.51
CA LEU A 15 13.95 8.15 9.61
C LEU A 15 14.38 9.25 10.60
N ALA A 16 14.52 10.49 10.15
CA ALA A 16 14.86 11.62 11.02
C ALA A 16 13.71 12.01 11.98
N ASP A 17 12.45 11.79 11.59
CA ASP A 17 11.28 12.03 12.43
C ASP A 17 11.08 10.98 13.56
N GLU A 18 11.90 9.93 13.63
CA GLU A 18 11.73 8.76 14.52
C GLU A 18 12.09 8.95 16.00
N LYS A 19 12.26 10.14 16.52
CA LYS A 19 12.52 10.34 17.95
C LYS A 19 11.29 10.26 18.86
N SER A 20 10.09 10.04 18.32
CA SER A 20 8.86 9.89 19.13
C SER A 20 8.24 8.50 18.96
N VAL A 21 7.94 7.87 20.11
CA VAL A 21 7.10 6.66 20.32
C VAL A 21 6.81 5.83 19.06
N ARG A 22 7.25 4.57 19.06
CA ARG A 22 7.05 3.55 18.00
C ARG A 22 5.57 3.31 17.69
N GLN A 23 4.93 4.22 16.97
CA GLN A 23 3.63 3.97 16.36
C GLN A 23 3.84 3.53 14.91
N THR A 24 3.08 2.51 14.48
CA THR A 24 3.03 2.09 13.08
C THR A 24 2.68 3.29 12.19
N GLN A 25 3.52 3.61 11.23
CA GLN A 25 3.28 4.70 10.28
C GLN A 25 2.66 4.17 8.98
N VAL A 26 1.59 4.80 8.53
CA VAL A 26 0.94 4.52 7.24
C VAL A 26 1.44 5.53 6.20
N ILE A 27 2.02 5.03 5.12
CA ILE A 27 2.54 5.84 4.02
C ILE A 27 1.78 5.45 2.75
N ALA A 28 0.98 6.37 2.22
CA ALA A 28 0.22 6.16 0.99
C ALA A 28 1.00 6.66 -0.23
N TRP A 29 1.02 5.86 -1.29
CA TRP A 29 1.48 6.23 -2.63
C TRP A 29 0.28 6.53 -3.50
N TYR A 30 0.23 7.72 -4.05
CA TYR A 30 -0.89 8.19 -4.87
C TYR A 30 -0.41 8.84 -6.16
N SER A 31 -1.22 8.77 -7.20
CA SER A 31 -1.06 9.52 -8.44
C SER A 31 -2.43 9.80 -9.06
N ALA A 32 -2.62 11.01 -9.58
CA ALA A 32 -3.84 11.37 -10.29
C ALA A 32 -4.01 10.64 -11.64
N ILE A 33 -2.91 10.02 -12.15
CA ILE A 33 -2.91 9.30 -13.43
C ILE A 33 -2.32 7.89 -13.30
N GLY A 34 -2.76 6.97 -14.16
CA GLY A 34 -2.19 5.63 -14.29
C GLY A 34 -0.80 5.66 -14.96
N GLY A 35 -0.04 4.57 -14.79
CA GLY A 35 1.27 4.42 -15.45
C GLY A 35 2.40 5.29 -14.89
N SER A 36 2.20 5.96 -13.77
CA SER A 36 3.21 6.82 -13.12
C SER A 36 4.36 6.07 -12.44
N GLY A 37 4.30 4.73 -12.37
CA GLY A 37 5.32 3.92 -11.70
C GLY A 37 5.13 3.77 -10.19
N LYS A 38 3.99 4.17 -9.62
CA LYS A 38 3.69 4.08 -8.18
C LYS A 38 4.01 2.71 -7.58
N THR A 39 3.49 1.65 -8.19
CA THR A 39 3.66 0.27 -7.73
C THR A 39 5.12 -0.12 -7.64
N GLY A 40 5.91 0.16 -8.67
CA GLY A 40 7.35 -0.09 -8.68
C GLY A 40 8.09 0.70 -7.58
N LEU A 41 7.73 1.96 -7.40
CA LEU A 41 8.30 2.81 -6.35
C LEU A 41 7.90 2.33 -4.95
N GLY A 42 6.63 1.98 -4.74
CA GLY A 42 6.11 1.48 -3.47
C GLY A 42 6.76 0.15 -3.05
N LEU A 43 6.95 -0.78 -4.00
CA LEU A 43 7.65 -2.04 -3.76
C LEU A 43 9.14 -1.83 -3.47
N GLY A 44 9.82 -0.99 -4.27
CA GLY A 44 11.23 -0.63 -4.05
C GLY A 44 11.45 0.05 -2.70
N PHE A 45 10.56 0.94 -2.31
CA PHE A 45 10.58 1.62 -1.01
C PHE A 45 10.36 0.63 0.14
N SER A 46 9.42 -0.31 -0.01
CA SER A 46 9.18 -1.37 0.98
C SER A 46 10.39 -2.27 1.17
N SER A 47 11.07 -2.63 0.06
CA SER A 47 12.32 -3.40 0.12
C SER A 47 13.42 -2.63 0.83
N CYS A 48 13.62 -1.38 0.48
CA CYS A 48 14.65 -0.53 1.06
C CYS A 48 14.46 -0.34 2.57
N LEU A 49 13.24 -0.10 3.04
CA LEU A 49 12.92 -0.04 4.47
C LEU A 49 13.21 -1.36 5.17
N SER A 50 12.84 -2.48 4.53
CA SER A 50 13.08 -3.82 5.09
C SER A 50 14.56 -4.17 5.18
N ASP A 51 15.36 -3.77 4.19
CA ASP A 51 16.83 -3.93 4.19
C ASP A 51 17.48 -3.11 5.32
N ASN A 52 16.82 -2.03 5.75
CA ASN A 52 17.17 -1.24 6.93
C ASN A 52 16.50 -1.75 8.22
N HIS A 53 16.18 -3.05 8.28
CA HIS A 53 15.66 -3.76 9.45
C HIS A 53 14.29 -3.26 9.96
N ARG A 54 13.50 -2.61 9.11
CA ARG A 54 12.13 -2.19 9.44
C ARG A 54 11.13 -3.28 9.09
N LYS A 55 10.12 -3.44 9.92
CA LYS A 55 8.99 -4.33 9.63
C LYS A 55 8.01 -3.58 8.75
N VAL A 56 7.86 -4.00 7.50
CA VAL A 56 7.03 -3.32 6.50
C VAL A 56 5.93 -4.23 6.01
N LEU A 57 4.69 -3.75 6.02
CA LEU A 57 3.56 -4.36 5.32
C LEU A 57 3.24 -3.55 4.07
N TYR A 58 3.24 -4.20 2.91
CA TYR A 58 2.77 -3.62 1.66
C TYR A 58 1.32 -4.06 1.38
N ILE A 59 0.45 -3.09 1.11
CA ILE A 59 -0.95 -3.28 0.73
C ILE A 59 -1.17 -2.60 -0.63
N ASN A 60 -1.49 -3.39 -1.65
CA ASN A 60 -1.91 -2.84 -2.93
C ASN A 60 -3.43 -2.62 -2.91
N ALA A 61 -3.84 -1.37 -2.90
CA ALA A 61 -5.24 -0.95 -2.89
C ALA A 61 -5.72 -0.58 -4.30
N GLU A 62 -5.58 -1.54 -5.23
CA GLU A 62 -6.10 -1.42 -6.59
C GLU A 62 -7.28 -2.39 -6.80
N SER A 63 -8.22 -1.98 -7.64
CA SER A 63 -9.37 -2.81 -8.03
C SER A 63 -8.94 -4.04 -8.85
N ILE A 64 -7.85 -3.88 -9.61
CA ILE A 64 -7.19 -4.96 -10.37
C ILE A 64 -5.72 -4.98 -9.94
N GLN A 65 -5.34 -6.00 -9.19
CA GLN A 65 -4.02 -6.07 -8.57
C GLN A 65 -3.01 -6.79 -9.48
N ALA A 66 -2.08 -6.04 -10.07
CA ALA A 66 -1.03 -6.57 -10.93
C ALA A 66 0.35 -6.66 -10.26
N PHE A 67 0.51 -6.14 -9.04
CA PHE A 67 1.81 -6.05 -8.36
C PHE A 67 2.50 -7.41 -8.13
N GLY A 68 1.72 -8.50 -8.06
CA GLY A 68 2.24 -9.86 -7.95
C GLY A 68 3.24 -10.22 -9.05
N TYR A 69 3.17 -9.57 -10.22
CA TYR A 69 4.12 -9.75 -11.32
C TYR A 69 5.57 -9.37 -10.93
N TYR A 70 5.75 -8.43 -10.01
CA TYR A 70 7.06 -7.98 -9.53
C TYR A 70 7.65 -8.84 -8.41
N LEU A 71 6.89 -9.79 -7.89
CA LEU A 71 7.30 -10.66 -6.79
C LEU A 71 7.78 -12.02 -7.32
N LYS A 72 8.53 -12.78 -6.51
CA LYS A 72 8.94 -14.16 -6.86
C LYS A 72 7.75 -15.11 -6.80
N ASN A 73 6.87 -14.92 -5.82
CA ASN A 73 5.64 -15.71 -5.69
C ASN A 73 4.46 -14.98 -6.33
N HIS A 74 4.12 -15.36 -7.55
CA HIS A 74 3.03 -14.78 -8.34
C HIS A 74 1.64 -15.29 -7.95
N SER A 75 1.52 -16.23 -6.99
CA SER A 75 0.23 -16.81 -6.66
C SER A 75 -0.68 -15.83 -5.93
N ALA A 76 -1.96 -15.84 -6.28
CA ALA A 76 -2.98 -15.05 -5.62
C ALA A 76 -3.26 -15.53 -4.18
N MET A 77 -4.06 -14.77 -3.45
CA MET A 77 -4.62 -15.15 -2.16
C MET A 77 -5.31 -16.51 -2.28
N PRO A 78 -5.01 -17.50 -1.41
CA PRO A 78 -5.69 -18.78 -1.43
C PRO A 78 -7.17 -18.64 -1.06
N THR A 79 -7.99 -19.59 -1.54
CA THR A 79 -9.45 -19.57 -1.34
C THR A 79 -9.86 -19.40 0.13
N ASP A 80 -9.14 -20.05 1.04
CA ASP A 80 -9.45 -19.95 2.48
C ASP A 80 -9.10 -18.56 3.03
N GLY A 81 -8.02 -17.94 2.58
CA GLY A 81 -7.71 -16.55 2.92
C GLY A 81 -8.78 -15.60 2.41
N PHE A 82 -9.30 -15.88 1.20
CA PHE A 82 -10.38 -15.10 0.63
C PHE A 82 -11.72 -15.30 1.38
N ARG A 83 -12.02 -16.51 1.84
CA ARG A 83 -13.18 -16.76 2.73
C ARG A 83 -13.04 -16.03 4.06
N ALA A 84 -11.81 -15.98 4.60
CA ALA A 84 -11.52 -15.28 5.85
C ALA A 84 -11.79 -13.76 5.75
N ILE A 85 -11.54 -13.15 4.61
CA ILE A 85 -11.89 -11.75 4.33
C ILE A 85 -13.41 -11.52 4.46
N ARG A 86 -14.22 -12.47 4.02
CA ARG A 86 -15.68 -12.37 3.95
C ARG A 86 -16.39 -12.78 5.24
N SER A 87 -15.70 -13.40 6.18
CA SER A 87 -16.35 -14.06 7.33
C SER A 87 -16.71 -13.11 8.48
N ASP A 88 -15.96 -12.03 8.67
CA ASP A 88 -16.21 -11.06 9.74
C ASP A 88 -15.61 -9.70 9.34
N ASP A 89 -16.50 -8.75 9.15
CA ASP A 89 -16.16 -7.39 8.71
C ASP A 89 -15.34 -6.58 9.73
N ASN A 90 -15.39 -6.96 11.01
CA ASN A 90 -14.74 -6.19 12.07
C ASN A 90 -13.31 -6.65 12.37
N HIS A 91 -12.93 -7.88 11.95
CA HIS A 91 -11.61 -8.47 12.24
C HIS A 91 -10.88 -8.94 10.99
N ILE A 92 -11.11 -8.31 9.85
CA ILE A 92 -10.57 -8.72 8.54
C ILE A 92 -9.06 -8.93 8.60
N TYR A 93 -8.31 -7.98 9.16
CA TYR A 93 -6.85 -8.09 9.25
C TYR A 93 -6.42 -9.32 10.06
N GLY A 94 -7.02 -9.54 11.23
CA GLY A 94 -6.74 -10.72 12.05
C GLY A 94 -6.99 -12.04 11.31
N ASN A 95 -8.09 -12.09 10.55
CA ASN A 95 -8.48 -13.26 9.78
C ASN A 95 -7.54 -13.58 8.62
N ILE A 96 -6.98 -12.53 7.95
CA ILE A 96 -6.06 -12.75 6.82
C ILE A 96 -4.59 -12.84 7.24
N ARG A 97 -4.26 -12.49 8.47
CA ARG A 97 -2.88 -12.50 8.98
C ARG A 97 -2.11 -13.81 8.70
N PRO A 98 -2.72 -15.02 8.81
CA PRO A 98 -2.06 -16.28 8.47
C PRO A 98 -1.67 -16.42 6.99
N TYR A 99 -2.28 -15.63 6.11
CA TYR A 99 -2.06 -15.69 4.66
C TYR A 99 -1.11 -14.59 4.15
N ILE A 100 -0.70 -13.65 5.01
CA ILE A 100 0.29 -12.62 4.69
C ILE A 100 1.61 -13.30 4.35
N ARG A 101 2.22 -12.90 3.25
CA ARG A 101 3.49 -13.46 2.76
C ARG A 101 4.65 -12.51 2.97
N ARG A 102 5.86 -13.05 2.84
CA ARG A 102 7.08 -12.28 2.98
C ARG A 102 8.08 -12.59 1.87
N GLU A 103 8.54 -11.51 1.22
CA GLU A 103 9.68 -11.51 0.30
C GLU A 103 10.58 -10.28 0.56
N GLY A 104 11.37 -10.34 1.62
CA GLY A 104 12.03 -9.16 2.20
C GLY A 104 11.06 -8.43 3.12
N PHE A 105 10.05 -7.76 2.61
CA PHE A 105 8.91 -7.16 3.32
C PHE A 105 7.69 -8.09 3.34
N TRP A 106 6.72 -7.81 4.22
CA TRP A 106 5.43 -8.50 4.24
C TRP A 106 4.46 -7.88 3.24
N TYR A 107 3.58 -8.68 2.65
CA TYR A 107 2.56 -8.20 1.74
C TYR A 107 1.29 -9.05 1.81
N ILE A 108 0.15 -8.42 1.56
CA ILE A 108 -1.12 -9.12 1.36
C ILE A 108 -1.10 -9.66 -0.07
N PRO A 109 -1.26 -11.00 -0.28
CA PRO A 109 -1.25 -11.57 -1.63
C PRO A 109 -2.31 -10.95 -2.53
N PRO A 110 -2.05 -10.81 -3.85
CA PRO A 110 -3.01 -10.23 -4.77
C PRO A 110 -4.29 -11.07 -4.84
N PHE A 111 -5.41 -10.41 -5.05
CA PHE A 111 -6.66 -11.09 -5.32
C PHE A 111 -6.65 -11.68 -6.74
N HIS A 112 -7.37 -12.79 -6.94
CA HIS A 112 -7.42 -13.48 -8.23
C HIS A 112 -8.44 -12.91 -9.22
N ALA A 113 -9.21 -11.90 -8.81
CA ALA A 113 -10.22 -11.21 -9.61
C ALA A 113 -10.40 -9.78 -9.12
N THR A 114 -11.20 -8.98 -9.85
CA THR A 114 -11.55 -7.62 -9.43
C THR A 114 -12.37 -7.63 -8.14
N LEU A 115 -12.33 -6.53 -7.38
CA LEU A 115 -13.15 -6.38 -6.17
C LEU A 115 -14.65 -6.61 -6.46
N GLU A 116 -15.13 -6.06 -7.58
CA GLU A 116 -16.53 -6.22 -8.01
C GLU A 116 -16.90 -7.70 -8.25
N ALA A 117 -16.07 -8.45 -9.00
CA ALA A 117 -16.28 -9.88 -9.24
C ALA A 117 -16.22 -10.71 -7.93
N LEU A 118 -15.52 -10.19 -6.93
CA LEU A 118 -15.39 -10.81 -5.63
C LEU A 118 -16.48 -10.36 -4.65
N ASN A 119 -17.40 -9.47 -5.07
CA ASN A 119 -18.39 -8.79 -4.20
C ASN A 119 -17.73 -8.18 -2.95
N LEU A 120 -16.62 -7.50 -3.15
CA LEU A 120 -15.92 -6.74 -2.12
C LEU A 120 -16.06 -5.25 -2.40
N ASP A 121 -16.33 -4.49 -1.37
CA ASP A 121 -16.32 -3.03 -1.41
C ASP A 121 -14.89 -2.52 -1.24
N TYR A 122 -14.58 -1.36 -1.82
CA TYR A 122 -13.25 -0.74 -1.74
C TYR A 122 -12.87 -0.37 -0.30
N SER A 123 -13.85 -0.17 0.58
CA SER A 123 -13.65 0.08 2.02
C SER A 123 -12.92 -1.04 2.76
N ILE A 124 -12.80 -2.24 2.14
CA ILE A 124 -12.00 -3.34 2.70
C ILE A 124 -10.56 -2.91 2.98
N TYR A 125 -9.99 -2.06 2.13
CA TYR A 125 -8.63 -1.57 2.33
C TYR A 125 -8.50 -0.69 3.57
N SER A 126 -9.52 0.15 3.87
CA SER A 126 -9.54 0.92 5.11
C SER A 126 -9.51 0.03 6.35
N LYS A 127 -10.32 -1.03 6.34
CA LYS A 127 -10.38 -1.99 7.44
C LYS A 127 -9.06 -2.76 7.61
N LEU A 128 -8.43 -3.15 6.49
CA LEU A 128 -7.13 -3.82 6.49
C LEU A 128 -6.03 -2.92 7.04
N ILE A 129 -5.98 -1.66 6.62
CA ILE A 129 -4.99 -0.68 7.07
C ILE A 129 -5.17 -0.41 8.57
N GLN A 130 -6.40 -0.15 9.03
CA GLN A 130 -6.69 0.10 10.43
C GLN A 130 -6.32 -1.09 11.31
N GLY A 131 -6.78 -2.30 10.96
CA GLY A 131 -6.44 -3.50 11.72
C GLY A 131 -4.95 -3.81 11.75
N ALA A 132 -4.23 -3.57 10.64
CA ALA A 132 -2.78 -3.71 10.60
C ALA A 132 -2.07 -2.67 11.47
N LYS A 133 -2.56 -1.42 11.49
CA LYS A 133 -2.03 -0.33 12.33
C LYS A 133 -2.25 -0.64 13.81
N GLU A 134 -3.44 -1.07 14.18
CA GLU A 134 -3.81 -1.44 15.56
C GLU A 134 -3.04 -2.66 16.07
N SER A 135 -2.66 -3.59 15.20
CA SER A 135 -1.89 -4.78 15.60
C SER A 135 -0.50 -4.46 16.14
N GLY A 136 0.10 -3.34 15.71
CA GLY A 136 1.47 -2.98 16.07
C GLY A 136 2.54 -3.94 15.53
N ASP A 137 2.19 -4.82 14.59
CA ASP A 137 3.11 -5.82 14.02
C ASP A 137 4.21 -5.20 13.15
N TYR A 138 3.95 -4.00 12.60
CA TYR A 138 4.80 -3.35 11.61
C TYR A 138 5.24 -1.96 12.06
N ASP A 139 6.43 -1.55 11.62
CA ASP A 139 6.91 -0.17 11.76
C ASP A 139 6.24 0.72 10.70
N TYR A 140 6.05 0.16 9.47
CA TYR A 140 5.45 0.87 8.35
C TYR A 140 4.40 0.03 7.63
N ILE A 141 3.32 0.68 7.20
CA ILE A 141 2.34 0.16 6.26
C ILE A 141 2.42 1.01 5.01
N ILE A 142 2.84 0.40 3.90
CA ILE A 142 2.93 1.05 2.59
C ILE A 142 1.66 0.72 1.82
N VAL A 143 0.90 1.75 1.44
CA VAL A 143 -0.37 1.60 0.72
C VAL A 143 -0.21 2.15 -0.69
N ASP A 144 -0.27 1.27 -1.68
CA ASP A 144 -0.27 1.64 -3.11
C ASP A 144 -1.72 1.83 -3.57
N ILE A 145 -2.16 3.08 -3.65
CA ILE A 145 -3.54 3.44 -3.98
C ILE A 145 -3.71 3.51 -5.49
N GLU A 146 -4.79 2.93 -6.01
CA GLU A 146 -5.16 3.02 -7.42
C GLU A 146 -5.19 4.47 -7.92
N ALA A 147 -4.75 4.67 -9.16
CA ALA A 147 -4.74 5.99 -9.76
C ALA A 147 -6.15 6.58 -9.95
N GLY A 148 -6.21 7.90 -10.09
CA GLY A 148 -7.45 8.65 -10.29
C GLY A 148 -8.19 8.96 -9.00
N TYR A 149 -9.28 9.71 -9.12
CA TYR A 149 -10.05 10.23 -7.99
C TYR A 149 -11.31 9.39 -7.74
N SER A 150 -11.58 9.07 -6.48
CA SER A 150 -12.89 8.68 -5.96
C SER A 150 -12.97 9.00 -4.47
N SER A 151 -14.18 9.07 -3.92
CA SER A 151 -14.41 9.33 -2.47
C SER A 151 -13.72 8.27 -1.61
N GLU A 152 -13.80 7.02 -2.00
CA GLU A 152 -13.23 5.90 -1.26
C GLU A 152 -11.70 5.97 -1.22
N LYS A 153 -11.06 6.39 -2.33
CA LYS A 153 -9.60 6.58 -2.37
C LYS A 153 -9.16 7.74 -1.49
N MET A 154 -9.95 8.81 -1.44
CA MET A 154 -9.67 9.95 -0.55
C MET A 154 -9.81 9.54 0.92
N GLU A 155 -10.73 8.64 1.27
CA GLU A 155 -10.80 8.10 2.64
C GLU A 155 -9.54 7.29 3.00
N LEU A 156 -8.95 6.52 2.06
CA LEU A 156 -7.67 5.85 2.31
C LEU A 156 -6.52 6.85 2.54
N LEU A 157 -6.49 7.94 1.77
CA LEU A 157 -5.47 8.98 1.96
C LEU A 157 -5.56 9.65 3.34
N LYS A 158 -6.77 9.81 3.89
CA LYS A 158 -6.97 10.35 5.25
C LYS A 158 -6.45 9.42 6.36
N LEU A 159 -6.33 8.12 6.10
CA LEU A 159 -5.75 7.16 7.05
C LEU A 159 -4.23 7.21 7.08
N ALA A 160 -3.61 7.79 6.04
CA ALA A 160 -2.17 7.85 5.92
C ALA A 160 -1.57 8.96 6.81
N ASP A 161 -0.49 8.63 7.51
CA ASP A 161 0.32 9.59 8.24
C ASP A 161 1.18 10.44 7.27
N LYS A 162 1.50 9.87 6.10
CA LYS A 162 2.21 10.57 5.00
C LYS A 162 1.65 10.12 3.65
N VAL A 163 1.53 11.07 2.72
CA VAL A 163 1.12 10.81 1.33
C VAL A 163 2.26 11.19 0.39
N LEU A 164 2.70 10.25 -0.42
CA LEU A 164 3.70 10.44 -1.47
C LEU A 164 2.99 10.51 -2.82
N ILE A 165 3.00 11.68 -3.44
CA ILE A 165 2.35 11.90 -4.73
C ILE A 165 3.40 11.67 -5.83
N VAL A 166 3.11 10.71 -6.72
CA VAL A 166 3.95 10.41 -7.88
C VAL A 166 3.43 11.17 -9.09
N LEU A 167 4.27 12.04 -9.60
CA LEU A 167 4.01 12.87 -10.77
C LEU A 167 4.84 12.39 -11.96
N LEU A 168 4.27 12.45 -13.16
CA LEU A 168 5.05 12.38 -14.39
C LEU A 168 5.44 13.80 -14.82
N PRO A 169 6.59 13.98 -15.48
CA PRO A 169 7.07 15.28 -15.95
C PRO A 169 6.32 15.70 -17.24
N ASP A 170 4.99 15.73 -17.18
CA ASP A 170 4.13 16.14 -18.28
C ASP A 170 3.02 17.09 -17.75
N PRO A 171 2.57 18.04 -18.59
CA PRO A 171 1.60 19.05 -18.19
C PRO A 171 0.25 18.47 -17.75
N VAL A 172 -0.18 17.33 -18.31
CA VAL A 172 -1.47 16.71 -17.97
C VAL A 172 -1.42 16.09 -16.58
N SER A 173 -0.31 15.45 -16.23
CA SER A 173 -0.08 14.90 -14.89
C SER A 173 -0.11 16.00 -13.84
N LEU A 174 0.62 17.09 -14.09
CA LEU A 174 0.66 18.24 -13.19
C LEU A 174 -0.72 18.85 -13.01
N TYR A 175 -1.40 19.16 -14.12
CA TYR A 175 -2.73 19.76 -14.10
C TYR A 175 -3.76 18.93 -13.34
N LYS A 176 -3.82 17.60 -13.59
CA LYS A 176 -4.74 16.71 -12.85
C LYS A 176 -4.43 16.65 -11.36
N THR A 177 -3.16 16.72 -10.99
CA THR A 177 -2.78 16.65 -9.58
C THR A 177 -3.16 17.90 -8.81
N GLU A 178 -3.18 19.08 -9.45
CA GLU A 178 -3.66 20.34 -8.83
C GLU A 178 -5.13 20.25 -8.36
N PHE A 179 -5.96 19.39 -8.97
CA PHE A 179 -7.35 19.19 -8.53
C PHE A 179 -7.49 18.26 -7.32
N VAL A 180 -6.45 17.57 -6.92
CA VAL A 180 -6.50 16.54 -5.88
C VAL A 180 -5.65 16.91 -4.66
N ALA A 181 -4.71 17.83 -4.84
CA ALA A 181 -3.86 18.35 -3.78
C ALA A 181 -4.57 19.46 -3.00
#